data_009fb60924cdf92bb4f9dc3c314765cb
#
_entry.id   009fb60924cdf92bb4f9dc3c314765cb
#
_cell.length_a   1.000
_cell.length_b   1.000
_cell.length_c   1.000
_cell.angle_alpha   90.00
_cell.angle_beta   90.00
_cell.angle_gamma   90.00
#
_symmetry.space_group_name_H-M   'P 1'
#
loop_
_entity.id
_entity.type
_entity.pdbx_description
1 polymer ?
#
loop_
_entity_poly.entity_id
_entity_poly.type
_entity_poly.pdbx_seq_one_letter_code
_entity_poly.pdbx_strand_id
1 'polypeptide(L)'
;LSAYRFNEKWKENLHTLSQAEPDVILSMDSITSEEQNRLNRIAEVIYLPSEESWRTHFLQTASFLKEETEAEKWLAAYDQQTAAAKRTLQHAEGLRFLFLRLHKQNFYLAHNRSVREVFFGDLGFRSAKTADTPSEQAISLENIANCQADCMMLFLFKEPETIAYYQQL
;
A
#
# COMPACT_ATOMS: atom_id res chain seq x y z
N LEU A 1 -19.41 11.11 4.55
CA LEU A 1 -19.17 9.70 4.23
C LEU A 1 -18.57 9.02 5.46
N SER A 2 -19.25 8.02 6.00
CA SER A 2 -18.72 7.17 7.06
C SER A 2 -18.10 5.93 6.42
N ALA A 3 -16.83 5.65 6.70
CA ALA A 3 -16.16 4.46 6.23
C ALA A 3 -15.89 3.50 7.39
N TYR A 4 -16.33 2.28 7.26
CA TYR A 4 -16.07 1.20 8.22
C TYR A 4 -15.09 0.20 7.59
N ARG A 5 -14.06 -0.21 8.36
CA ARG A 5 -13.12 -1.23 7.92
C ARG A 5 -13.37 -2.51 8.70
N PHE A 6 -13.64 -3.58 7.97
CA PHE A 6 -13.75 -4.94 8.51
C PHE A 6 -12.46 -5.71 8.20
N ASN A 7 -12.02 -6.53 9.16
CA ASN A 7 -10.88 -7.42 9.00
C ASN A 7 -11.32 -8.79 8.44
N GLU A 8 -10.40 -9.74 8.34
CA GLU A 8 -10.62 -11.09 7.83
C GLU A 8 -11.76 -11.87 8.52
N LYS A 9 -12.22 -11.41 9.70
CA LYS A 9 -13.35 -12.00 10.44
C LYS A 9 -14.72 -11.40 10.05
N TRP A 10 -14.80 -10.71 8.92
CA TRP A 10 -16.06 -10.09 8.47
C TRP A 10 -17.22 -11.10 8.36
N LYS A 11 -16.92 -12.38 8.08
CA LYS A 11 -17.92 -13.46 7.99
C LYS A 11 -18.68 -13.67 9.31
N GLU A 12 -18.01 -13.45 10.43
CA GLU A 12 -18.59 -13.51 11.77
C GLU A 12 -19.38 -12.24 12.12
N ASN A 13 -19.19 -11.17 11.33
CA ASN A 13 -19.71 -9.84 11.58
C ASN A 13 -20.74 -9.35 10.54
N LEU A 14 -21.35 -10.24 9.76
CA LEU A 14 -22.37 -9.87 8.76
C LEU A 14 -23.52 -9.07 9.36
N HIS A 15 -23.87 -9.35 10.62
CA HIS A 15 -24.92 -8.59 11.32
C HIS A 15 -24.46 -7.14 11.55
N THR A 16 -23.24 -6.93 12.02
CA THR A 16 -22.67 -5.58 12.24
C THR A 16 -22.53 -4.84 10.90
N LEU A 17 -22.13 -5.55 9.84
CA LEU A 17 -22.06 -4.98 8.49
C LEU A 17 -23.43 -4.53 8.00
N SER A 18 -24.47 -5.34 8.22
CA SER A 18 -25.85 -4.97 7.88
C SER A 18 -26.38 -3.80 8.70
N GLN A 19 -26.02 -3.75 9.99
CA GLN A 19 -26.40 -2.62 10.86
C GLN A 19 -25.73 -1.28 10.47
N ALA A 20 -24.62 -1.34 9.78
CA ALA A 20 -23.92 -0.14 9.29
C ALA A 20 -24.63 0.49 8.08
N GLU A 21 -25.64 -0.21 7.50
CA GLU A 21 -26.42 0.24 6.33
C GLU A 21 -25.51 0.86 5.23
N PRO A 22 -24.50 0.11 4.74
CA PRO A 22 -23.58 0.66 3.75
C PRO A 22 -24.27 0.83 2.40
N ASP A 23 -23.94 1.89 1.68
CA ASP A 23 -24.35 2.08 0.28
C ASP A 23 -23.58 1.13 -0.66
N VAL A 24 -22.35 0.79 -0.28
CA VAL A 24 -21.46 -0.09 -1.06
C VAL A 24 -20.48 -0.83 -0.15
N ILE A 25 -20.07 -2.01 -0.60
CA ILE A 25 -19.04 -2.83 0.04
C ILE A 25 -17.85 -2.95 -0.92
N LEU A 26 -16.67 -2.49 -0.49
CA LEU A 26 -15.41 -2.67 -1.23
C LEU A 26 -14.67 -3.89 -0.68
N SER A 27 -14.37 -4.87 -1.52
CA SER A 27 -13.59 -6.04 -1.15
C SER A 27 -12.29 -6.10 -1.95
N MET A 28 -11.17 -6.26 -1.26
CA MET A 28 -9.85 -6.49 -1.88
C MET A 28 -9.47 -7.98 -1.89
N ASP A 29 -10.14 -8.76 -1.07
CA ASP A 29 -9.93 -10.21 -1.01
C ASP A 29 -10.85 -10.93 -1.99
N SER A 30 -10.37 -12.03 -2.55
CA SER A 30 -11.20 -12.91 -3.35
C SER A 30 -12.31 -13.48 -2.47
N ILE A 31 -13.53 -13.35 -2.92
CA ILE A 31 -14.74 -13.87 -2.26
C ILE A 31 -15.37 -14.93 -3.16
N THR A 32 -15.90 -15.97 -2.55
CA THR A 32 -16.66 -17.00 -3.27
C THR A 32 -17.99 -16.45 -3.77
N SER A 33 -18.57 -17.09 -4.77
CA SER A 33 -19.91 -16.70 -5.27
C SER A 33 -20.99 -16.74 -4.17
N GLU A 34 -20.89 -17.65 -3.21
CA GLU A 34 -21.79 -17.70 -2.07
C GLU A 34 -21.64 -16.49 -1.16
N GLU A 35 -20.39 -16.13 -0.84
CA GLU A 35 -20.07 -14.95 -0.03
C GLU A 35 -20.53 -13.66 -0.72
N GLN A 36 -20.27 -13.55 -2.01
CA GLN A 36 -20.74 -12.41 -2.81
C GLN A 36 -22.25 -12.29 -2.77
N ASN A 37 -22.99 -13.41 -2.94
CA ASN A 37 -24.43 -13.42 -2.85
C ASN A 37 -24.96 -13.01 -1.46
N ARG A 38 -24.23 -13.36 -0.40
CA ARG A 38 -24.57 -12.94 0.97
C ARG A 38 -24.35 -11.45 1.19
N LEU A 39 -23.24 -10.91 0.70
CA LEU A 39 -22.91 -9.49 0.79
C LEU A 39 -23.84 -8.64 -0.07
N ASN A 40 -24.17 -9.08 -1.29
CA ASN A 40 -25.10 -8.39 -2.19
C ASN A 40 -26.53 -8.25 -1.64
N ARG A 41 -26.89 -9.00 -0.58
CA ARG A 41 -28.16 -8.79 0.14
C ARG A 41 -28.11 -7.59 1.07
N ILE A 42 -26.92 -7.11 1.39
CA ILE A 42 -26.69 -5.96 2.27
C ILE A 42 -26.49 -4.71 1.42
N ALA A 43 -25.52 -4.74 0.47
CA ALA A 43 -25.21 -3.65 -0.45
C ALA A 43 -24.50 -4.18 -1.69
N GLU A 44 -24.38 -3.34 -2.73
CA GLU A 44 -23.58 -3.65 -3.91
C GLU A 44 -22.12 -3.91 -3.53
N VAL A 45 -21.54 -4.99 -4.08
CA VAL A 45 -20.15 -5.37 -3.80
C VAL A 45 -19.28 -5.04 -5.00
N ILE A 46 -18.28 -4.17 -4.79
CA ILE A 46 -17.23 -3.88 -5.75
C ILE A 46 -15.98 -4.65 -5.35
N TYR A 47 -15.51 -5.49 -6.25
CA TYR A 47 -14.26 -6.21 -6.08
C TYR A 47 -13.10 -5.43 -6.66
N LEU A 48 -12.09 -5.17 -5.83
CA LEU A 48 -10.84 -4.49 -6.17
C LEU A 48 -9.68 -5.49 -5.99
N PRO A 49 -9.34 -6.28 -7.03
CA PRO A 49 -8.32 -7.33 -6.92
C PRO A 49 -6.99 -6.81 -6.41
N SER A 50 -6.39 -7.49 -5.44
CA SER A 50 -5.13 -7.04 -4.81
C SER A 50 -3.94 -6.99 -5.79
N GLU A 51 -4.02 -7.68 -6.91
CA GLU A 51 -3.02 -7.73 -7.97
C GLU A 51 -3.05 -6.51 -8.88
N GLU A 52 -4.18 -5.81 -8.97
CA GLU A 52 -4.32 -4.64 -9.83
C GLU A 52 -3.59 -3.43 -9.25
N SER A 53 -3.23 -2.47 -10.14
CA SER A 53 -2.52 -1.27 -9.74
C SER A 53 -3.40 -0.35 -8.87
N TRP A 54 -2.76 0.52 -8.07
CA TRP A 54 -3.49 1.54 -7.32
C TRP A 54 -4.28 2.48 -8.26
N ARG A 55 -3.78 2.73 -9.47
CA ARG A 55 -4.46 3.54 -10.48
C ARG A 55 -5.75 2.91 -10.96
N THR A 56 -5.71 1.60 -11.20
CA THR A 56 -6.91 0.84 -11.57
C THR A 56 -7.95 0.91 -10.47
N HIS A 57 -7.56 0.67 -9.22
CA HIS A 57 -8.47 0.79 -8.07
C HIS A 57 -9.04 2.19 -7.92
N PHE A 58 -8.21 3.22 -8.14
CA PHE A 58 -8.65 4.61 -8.06
C PHE A 58 -9.72 4.91 -9.11
N LEU A 59 -9.49 4.51 -10.37
CA LEU A 59 -10.46 4.71 -11.46
C LEU A 59 -11.74 3.88 -11.28
N GLN A 60 -11.63 2.62 -10.83
CA GLN A 60 -12.80 1.79 -10.53
C GLN A 60 -13.67 2.42 -9.44
N THR A 61 -13.02 2.93 -8.38
CA THR A 61 -13.71 3.63 -7.29
C THR A 61 -14.37 4.92 -7.79
N ALA A 62 -13.68 5.68 -8.64
CA ALA A 62 -14.21 6.91 -9.22
C ALA A 62 -15.42 6.62 -10.13
N SER A 63 -15.35 5.58 -10.94
CA SER A 63 -16.47 5.17 -11.80
C SER A 63 -17.71 4.80 -11.00
N PHE A 64 -17.52 4.09 -9.90
CA PHE A 64 -18.62 3.80 -8.98
C PHE A 64 -19.24 5.08 -8.40
N LEU A 65 -18.39 6.04 -8.01
CA LEU A 65 -18.84 7.34 -7.45
C LEU A 65 -19.33 8.32 -8.51
N LYS A 66 -19.25 7.98 -9.81
CA LYS A 66 -19.53 8.84 -10.96
C LYS A 66 -18.68 10.12 -10.98
N GLU A 67 -17.43 9.98 -10.58
CA GLU A 67 -16.42 11.04 -10.48
C GLU A 67 -15.23 10.79 -11.42
N GLU A 68 -15.46 10.12 -12.56
CA GLU A 68 -14.41 9.71 -13.50
C GLU A 68 -13.60 10.91 -14.01
N THR A 69 -14.31 12.01 -14.36
CA THR A 69 -13.68 13.22 -14.87
C THR A 69 -12.72 13.86 -13.86
N GLU A 70 -13.11 13.88 -12.58
CA GLU A 70 -12.25 14.42 -11.51
C GLU A 70 -11.07 13.50 -11.23
N ALA A 71 -11.28 12.19 -11.28
CA ALA A 71 -10.22 11.21 -11.13
C ALA A 71 -9.17 11.31 -12.26
N GLU A 72 -9.59 11.47 -13.51
CA GLU A 72 -8.69 11.67 -14.65
C GLU A 72 -7.87 12.96 -14.51
N LYS A 73 -8.49 14.07 -14.11
CA LYS A 73 -7.80 15.34 -13.84
C LYS A 73 -6.75 15.18 -12.74
N TRP A 74 -7.13 14.48 -11.67
CA TRP A 74 -6.22 14.23 -10.56
C TRP A 74 -5.02 13.38 -11.00
N LEU A 75 -5.25 12.29 -11.75
CA LEU A 75 -4.19 11.46 -12.30
C LEU A 75 -3.26 12.24 -13.24
N ALA A 76 -3.81 13.10 -14.10
CA ALA A 76 -3.00 13.95 -14.98
C ALA A 76 -2.11 14.91 -14.18
N ALA A 77 -2.63 15.51 -13.12
CA ALA A 77 -1.85 16.36 -12.21
C ALA A 77 -0.77 15.55 -11.45
N TYR A 78 -1.09 14.36 -10.98
CA TYR A 78 -0.15 13.44 -10.35
C TYR A 78 0.99 13.07 -11.30
N ASP A 79 0.69 12.74 -12.56
CA ASP A 79 1.70 12.39 -13.56
C ASP A 79 2.64 13.55 -13.87
N GLN A 80 2.11 14.78 -13.94
CA GLN A 80 2.92 15.99 -14.10
C GLN A 80 3.87 16.20 -12.89
N GLN A 81 3.36 16.02 -11.67
CA GLN A 81 4.18 16.13 -10.45
C GLN A 81 5.26 15.05 -10.41
N THR A 82 4.91 13.80 -10.75
CA THR A 82 5.85 12.69 -10.82
C THR A 82 6.95 12.95 -11.86
N ALA A 83 6.59 13.44 -13.04
CA ALA A 83 7.55 13.81 -14.06
C ALA A 83 8.47 14.96 -13.61
N ALA A 84 7.95 15.95 -12.87
CA ALA A 84 8.73 17.01 -12.29
C ALA A 84 9.70 16.48 -11.21
N ALA A 85 9.21 15.62 -10.33
CA ALA A 85 10.01 14.96 -9.30
C ALA A 85 11.16 14.15 -9.92
N LYS A 86 10.91 13.36 -10.96
CA LYS A 86 11.97 12.63 -11.70
C LYS A 86 13.07 13.56 -12.20
N ARG A 87 12.69 14.69 -12.81
CA ARG A 87 13.70 15.67 -13.26
C ARG A 87 14.55 16.23 -12.13
N THR A 88 13.93 16.54 -11.00
CA THR A 88 14.65 17.03 -9.81
C THR A 88 15.58 15.96 -9.22
N LEU A 89 15.18 14.70 -9.30
CA LEU A 89 15.88 13.56 -8.73
C LEU A 89 16.83 12.86 -9.72
N GLN A 90 17.15 13.48 -10.85
CA GLN A 90 18.06 12.88 -11.85
C GLN A 90 19.41 12.44 -11.27
N HIS A 91 19.92 13.15 -10.25
CA HIS A 91 21.15 12.76 -9.57
C HIS A 91 21.04 11.43 -8.79
N ALA A 92 19.81 10.97 -8.51
CA ALA A 92 19.55 9.68 -7.88
C ALA A 92 19.31 8.55 -8.89
N GLU A 93 19.36 8.85 -10.20
CA GLU A 93 19.22 7.86 -11.25
C GLU A 93 20.35 6.83 -11.15
N GLY A 94 19.98 5.56 -11.08
CA GLY A 94 20.95 4.47 -10.93
C GLY A 94 21.27 4.09 -9.48
N LEU A 95 20.97 4.93 -8.49
CA LEU A 95 21.09 4.55 -7.09
C LEU A 95 20.08 3.46 -6.73
N ARG A 96 20.54 2.52 -5.90
CA ARG A 96 19.72 1.42 -5.39
C ARG A 96 19.17 1.79 -4.02
N PHE A 97 17.87 1.76 -3.90
CA PHE A 97 17.14 2.12 -2.69
C PHE A 97 16.72 0.87 -1.92
N LEU A 98 16.97 0.89 -0.62
CA LEU A 98 16.44 -0.08 0.33
C LEU A 98 15.39 0.62 1.19
N PHE A 99 14.17 0.08 1.17
CA PHE A 99 13.07 0.57 1.99
C PHE A 99 12.88 -0.35 3.18
N LEU A 100 13.03 0.20 4.37
CA LEU A 100 12.90 -0.52 5.63
C LEU A 100 11.80 0.08 6.48
N ARG A 101 11.19 -0.78 7.27
CA ARG A 101 10.25 -0.43 8.31
C ARG A 101 10.84 -0.84 9.65
N LEU A 102 10.96 0.10 10.57
CA LEU A 102 11.33 -0.20 11.96
C LEU A 102 10.06 -0.27 12.79
N HIS A 103 9.87 -1.42 13.45
CA HIS A 103 8.81 -1.64 14.41
C HIS A 103 9.40 -2.23 15.70
N LYS A 104 9.26 -1.49 16.80
CA LYS A 104 9.97 -1.77 18.06
C LYS A 104 11.49 -1.77 17.83
N GLN A 105 12.13 -2.94 17.91
CA GLN A 105 13.58 -3.10 17.72
C GLN A 105 13.93 -3.92 16.48
N ASN A 106 12.95 -4.20 15.61
CA ASN A 106 13.13 -5.06 14.46
C ASN A 106 12.97 -4.29 13.15
N PHE A 107 13.86 -4.57 12.20
CA PHE A 107 13.75 -4.09 10.84
C PHE A 107 13.00 -5.09 9.97
N TYR A 108 12.18 -4.58 9.08
CA TYR A 108 11.43 -5.34 8.08
C TYR A 108 11.59 -4.69 6.72
N LEU A 109 11.58 -5.46 5.66
CA LEU A 109 11.53 -4.92 4.30
C LEU A 109 10.18 -4.23 4.06
N ALA A 110 10.21 -3.01 3.59
CA ALA A 110 8.99 -2.28 3.24
C ALA A 110 8.64 -2.51 1.76
N HIS A 111 8.17 -3.71 1.45
CA HIS A 111 7.74 -4.12 0.10
C HIS A 111 6.23 -3.96 -0.12
N ASN A 112 5.60 -3.02 0.58
CA ASN A 112 4.20 -2.75 0.38
C ASN A 112 3.92 -2.17 -1.03
N ARG A 113 2.64 -2.18 -1.42
CA ARG A 113 2.20 -1.70 -2.74
C ARG A 113 2.68 -0.28 -3.02
N SER A 114 2.56 0.63 -2.06
CA SER A 114 2.96 2.04 -2.25
C SER A 114 4.45 2.18 -2.59
N VAL A 115 5.32 1.40 -1.95
CA VAL A 115 6.75 1.39 -2.28
C VAL A 115 6.97 0.85 -3.69
N ARG A 116 6.33 -0.28 -4.05
CA ARG A 116 6.52 -0.88 -5.37
C ARG A 116 5.99 0.01 -6.49
N GLU A 117 4.77 0.50 -6.36
CA GLU A 117 4.09 1.22 -7.43
C GLU A 117 4.55 2.67 -7.53
N VAL A 118 4.75 3.38 -6.42
CA VAL A 118 5.13 4.79 -6.44
C VAL A 118 6.64 4.96 -6.57
N PHE A 119 7.43 4.37 -5.69
CA PHE A 119 8.88 4.63 -5.72
C PHE A 119 9.57 3.89 -6.85
N PHE A 120 9.29 2.60 -7.06
CA PHE A 120 9.93 1.84 -8.11
C PHE A 120 9.21 1.98 -9.46
N GLY A 121 7.88 2.02 -9.47
CA GLY A 121 7.08 2.20 -10.68
C GLY A 121 7.07 3.65 -11.16
N ASP A 122 6.36 4.51 -10.44
CA ASP A 122 6.10 5.87 -10.89
C ASP A 122 7.35 6.76 -10.85
N LEU A 123 8.18 6.72 -9.80
CA LEU A 123 9.43 7.49 -9.71
C LEU A 123 10.63 6.83 -10.40
N GLY A 124 10.58 5.52 -10.65
CA GLY A 124 11.61 4.79 -11.38
C GLY A 124 12.88 4.52 -10.58
N PHE A 125 12.82 4.53 -9.24
CA PHE A 125 13.96 4.14 -8.42
C PHE A 125 14.33 2.67 -8.63
N ARG A 126 15.60 2.32 -8.44
CA ARG A 126 16.05 0.93 -8.47
C ARG A 126 15.97 0.33 -7.07
N SER A 127 15.44 -0.89 -6.97
CA SER A 127 15.48 -1.62 -5.71
C SER A 127 16.87 -2.17 -5.45
N ALA A 128 17.34 -2.06 -4.20
CA ALA A 128 18.51 -2.80 -3.75
C ALA A 128 18.23 -4.31 -3.81
N LYS A 129 19.27 -5.12 -4.01
CA LYS A 129 19.15 -6.57 -3.94
C LYS A 129 18.91 -6.96 -2.48
N THR A 130 17.71 -7.42 -2.20
CA THR A 130 17.39 -8.07 -0.92
C THR A 130 17.51 -9.58 -1.10
N ALA A 131 18.00 -10.29 -0.08
CA ALA A 131 17.75 -11.73 -0.02
C ALA A 131 16.23 -11.96 -0.09
N ASP A 132 15.80 -13.17 -0.47
CA ASP A 132 14.38 -13.56 -0.53
C ASP A 132 13.74 -13.58 0.87
N THR A 133 13.79 -12.43 1.54
CA THR A 133 13.25 -12.25 2.90
C THR A 133 11.81 -11.78 2.74
N PRO A 134 10.84 -12.53 3.23
CA PRO A 134 9.44 -12.09 3.23
C PRO A 134 9.28 -10.77 4.00
N SER A 135 8.35 -9.92 3.55
CA SER A 135 8.10 -8.60 4.16
C SER A 135 7.63 -8.66 5.61
N GLU A 136 7.09 -9.78 6.04
CA GLU A 136 6.66 -10.03 7.41
C GLU A 136 7.77 -10.57 8.30
N GLN A 137 8.91 -10.98 7.73
CA GLN A 137 10.05 -11.49 8.50
C GLN A 137 11.03 -10.36 8.81
N ALA A 138 11.52 -10.34 10.07
CA ALA A 138 12.55 -9.39 10.46
C ALA A 138 13.86 -9.68 9.71
N ILE A 139 14.50 -8.59 9.24
CA ILE A 139 15.81 -8.65 8.59
C ILE A 139 16.90 -8.22 9.58
N SER A 140 17.99 -8.96 9.63
CA SER A 140 19.14 -8.63 10.49
C SER A 140 19.95 -7.45 9.95
N LEU A 141 20.68 -6.75 10.81
CA LEU A 141 21.60 -5.69 10.40
C LEU A 141 22.68 -6.19 9.44
N GLU A 142 23.15 -7.42 9.61
CA GLU A 142 24.10 -8.06 8.69
C GLU A 142 23.47 -8.22 7.28
N ASN A 143 22.26 -8.70 7.20
CA ASN A 143 21.56 -8.83 5.92
C ASN A 143 21.29 -7.46 5.28
N ILE A 144 20.96 -6.44 6.08
CA ILE A 144 20.81 -5.06 5.61
C ILE A 144 22.12 -4.56 4.99
N ALA A 145 23.25 -4.77 5.66
CA ALA A 145 24.57 -4.38 5.16
C ALA A 145 24.91 -5.07 3.82
N ASN A 146 24.47 -6.31 3.64
CA ASN A 146 24.71 -7.10 2.42
C ASN A 146 23.77 -6.74 1.23
N CYS A 147 22.74 -5.90 1.44
CA CYS A 147 21.79 -5.52 0.38
C CYS A 147 22.41 -4.63 -0.72
N GLN A 148 23.66 -4.18 -0.57
CA GLN A 148 24.33 -3.28 -1.54
C GLN A 148 23.46 -2.08 -1.92
N ALA A 149 22.78 -1.49 -0.95
CA ALA A 149 22.00 -0.28 -1.14
C ALA A 149 22.91 0.96 -1.16
N ASP A 150 22.62 1.89 -2.06
CA ASP A 150 23.29 3.18 -2.10
C ASP A 150 22.55 4.20 -1.21
N CYS A 151 21.24 4.00 -1.06
CA CYS A 151 20.35 4.81 -0.21
C CYS A 151 19.41 3.92 0.60
N MET A 152 19.15 4.34 1.84
CA MET A 152 18.19 3.66 2.72
C MET A 152 17.10 4.64 3.16
N MET A 153 15.86 4.23 3.03
CA MET A 153 14.69 4.95 3.56
C MET A 153 14.06 4.14 4.68
N LEU A 154 13.96 4.77 5.85
CA LEU A 154 13.46 4.13 7.06
C LEU A 154 12.10 4.71 7.44
N PHE A 155 11.07 3.86 7.46
CA PHE A 155 9.76 4.18 7.98
C PHE A 155 9.70 3.82 9.46
N LEU A 156 9.40 4.80 10.30
CA LEU A 156 9.26 4.61 11.75
C LEU A 156 7.79 4.54 12.13
N PHE A 157 7.43 3.55 12.93
CA PHE A 157 6.16 3.57 13.65
C PHE A 157 6.25 4.57 14.82
N LYS A 158 5.18 5.35 15.04
CA LYS A 158 5.10 6.37 16.11
C LYS A 158 4.90 5.77 17.51
N GLU A 159 5.40 4.60 17.76
CA GLU A 159 5.35 3.95 19.06
C GLU A 159 6.57 4.39 19.89
N PRO A 160 6.39 4.69 21.19
CA PRO A 160 7.50 5.16 22.04
C PRO A 160 8.71 4.24 22.04
N GLU A 161 8.49 2.93 22.03
CA GLU A 161 9.54 1.91 21.99
C GLU A 161 10.37 1.96 20.69
N THR A 162 9.72 2.16 19.56
CA THR A 162 10.37 2.29 18.25
C THR A 162 11.21 3.56 18.17
N ILE A 163 10.68 4.67 18.66
CA ILE A 163 11.38 5.96 18.69
C ILE A 163 12.58 5.89 19.61
N ALA A 164 12.42 5.33 20.81
CA ALA A 164 13.50 5.17 21.77
C ALA A 164 14.64 4.29 21.22
N TYR A 165 14.32 3.23 20.51
CA TYR A 165 15.31 2.38 19.87
C TYR A 165 16.06 3.12 18.74
N TYR A 166 15.31 3.83 17.88
CA TYR A 166 15.93 4.61 16.80
C TYR A 166 16.92 5.66 17.30
N GLN A 167 16.65 6.29 18.44
CA GLN A 167 17.55 7.28 19.05
C GLN A 167 18.85 6.68 19.62
N GLN A 168 18.95 5.36 19.72
CA GLN A 168 20.12 4.63 20.20
C GLN A 168 20.98 4.06 19.06
N LEU A 169 20.47 4.08 17.83
CA LEU A 169 21.20 3.66 16.61
C LEU A 169 22.16 4.73 16.12
#